data_fd05da7ac8077f8a6b63a4d0c1add423
#
_entry.id   fd05da7ac8077f8a6b63a4d0c1add423
#
_cell.length_a   1.000
_cell.length_b   1.000
_cell.length_c   1.000
_cell.angle_alpha   90.00
_cell.angle_beta   90.00
_cell.angle_gamma   90.00
#
_symmetry.space_group_name_H-M   'P 1'
#
loop_
_entity.id
_entity.type
_entity.pdbx_description
1 polymer ?
#
loop_
_entity_poly.entity_id
_entity_poly.type
_entity_poly.pdbx_seq_one_letter_code
_entity_poly.pdbx_strand_id
1 'polypeptide(L)'
;MNDVPLADRDLAALVPEWLDWGQVSQLLGVTPGKVRTMIRDHELAAAVSEPGTGPRVPADFIQDGQVVKGLPGLLTLLHDHRFDDRECIAWLFTDDDLPGRPIDALRENRGSEVKRRAQVLEY
;
A
#
# COMPACT_ATOMS: atom_id res chain seq x y z
N MET A 1 -17.38 -6.70 12.62
CA MET A 1 -16.06 -7.35 12.40
C MET A 1 -16.02 -7.91 11.00
N ASN A 2 -14.91 -7.73 10.31
CA ASN A 2 -14.76 -8.20 8.94
C ASN A 2 -13.96 -9.51 8.94
N ASP A 3 -14.63 -10.62 8.61
CA ASP A 3 -14.01 -11.94 8.62
C ASP A 3 -13.39 -12.32 7.27
N VAL A 4 -13.46 -11.43 6.28
CA VAL A 4 -12.90 -11.69 4.95
C VAL A 4 -11.36 -11.65 5.03
N PRO A 5 -10.66 -12.70 4.59
CA PRO A 5 -9.19 -12.67 4.54
C PRO A 5 -8.68 -11.49 3.71
N LEU A 6 -7.51 -10.97 4.07
CA LEU A 6 -6.93 -9.83 3.35
C LEU A 6 -6.82 -10.07 1.85
N ALA A 7 -6.47 -11.30 1.43
CA ALA A 7 -6.31 -11.63 0.03
C ALA A 7 -7.63 -11.54 -0.76
N ASP A 8 -8.77 -11.64 -0.09
CA ASP A 8 -10.08 -11.68 -0.72
C ASP A 8 -10.87 -10.38 -0.58
N ARG A 9 -10.31 -9.37 0.06
CA ARG A 9 -11.01 -8.10 0.26
C ARG A 9 -11.14 -7.35 -1.06
N ASP A 10 -12.23 -6.59 -1.19
CA ASP A 10 -12.53 -5.81 -2.39
C ASP A 10 -11.70 -4.53 -2.40
N LEU A 11 -10.57 -4.55 -3.08
CA LEU A 11 -9.66 -3.40 -3.15
C LEU A 11 -10.30 -2.22 -3.86
N ALA A 12 -11.20 -2.45 -4.82
CA ALA A 12 -11.88 -1.35 -5.50
C ALA A 12 -12.74 -0.55 -4.52
N ALA A 13 -13.30 -1.21 -3.50
CA ALA A 13 -14.07 -0.53 -2.47
C ALA A 13 -13.19 0.12 -1.40
N LEU A 14 -12.04 -0.48 -1.08
CA LEU A 14 -11.16 0.00 -0.02
C LEU A 14 -10.31 1.21 -0.44
N VAL A 15 -9.81 1.20 -1.67
CA VAL A 15 -8.88 2.22 -2.16
C VAL A 15 -9.64 3.23 -3.02
N PRO A 16 -9.69 4.51 -2.61
CA PRO A 16 -10.51 5.49 -3.33
C PRO A 16 -9.99 5.87 -4.70
N GLU A 17 -8.68 5.81 -4.90
CA GLU A 17 -8.09 6.22 -6.17
C GLU A 17 -6.86 5.37 -6.50
N TRP A 18 -6.74 4.99 -7.77
CA TRP A 18 -5.63 4.18 -8.27
C TRP A 18 -4.88 4.93 -9.36
N LEU A 19 -3.57 4.69 -9.45
CA LEU A 19 -2.70 5.31 -10.44
C LEU A 19 -2.04 4.23 -11.30
N ASP A 20 -1.97 4.48 -12.62
CA ASP A 20 -1.17 3.63 -13.49
C ASP A 20 0.32 4.02 -13.42
N TRP A 21 1.18 3.25 -14.09
CA TRP A 21 2.64 3.51 -14.07
C TRP A 21 3.00 4.89 -14.59
N GLY A 22 2.32 5.37 -15.61
CA GLY A 22 2.57 6.70 -16.18
C GLY A 22 2.26 7.81 -15.19
N GLN A 23 1.14 7.70 -14.49
CA GLN A 23 0.74 8.67 -13.48
C GLN A 23 1.72 8.67 -12.31
N VAL A 24 2.13 7.50 -11.82
CA VAL A 24 3.13 7.40 -10.75
C VAL A 24 4.46 8.00 -11.19
N SER A 25 4.89 7.68 -12.41
CA SER A 25 6.10 8.21 -13.02
C SER A 25 6.11 9.74 -13.00
N GLN A 26 5.00 10.36 -13.43
CA GLN A 26 4.89 11.81 -13.45
C GLN A 26 4.93 12.42 -12.05
N LEU A 27 4.21 11.82 -11.11
CA LEU A 27 4.14 12.36 -9.74
C LEU A 27 5.48 12.26 -9.02
N LEU A 28 6.22 11.19 -9.24
CA LEU A 28 7.50 10.98 -8.56
C LEU A 28 8.68 11.57 -9.33
N GLY A 29 8.49 11.95 -10.60
CA GLY A 29 9.58 12.45 -11.43
C GLY A 29 10.59 11.38 -11.79
N VAL A 30 10.14 10.14 -12.00
CA VAL A 30 10.98 9.01 -12.37
C VAL A 30 10.43 8.34 -13.63
N THR A 31 11.19 7.43 -14.23
CA THR A 31 10.72 6.70 -15.42
C THR A 31 9.72 5.61 -15.02
N PRO A 32 8.85 5.16 -15.96
CA PRO A 32 7.97 4.02 -15.67
C PRO A 32 8.74 2.75 -15.33
N GLY A 33 9.93 2.57 -15.90
CA GLY A 33 10.81 1.44 -15.54
C GLY A 33 11.25 1.51 -14.09
N LYS A 34 11.54 2.72 -13.60
CA LYS A 34 11.89 2.91 -12.18
C LYS A 34 10.71 2.58 -11.28
N VAL A 35 9.49 2.96 -11.67
CA VAL A 35 8.28 2.61 -10.92
C VAL A 35 8.18 1.10 -10.76
N ARG A 36 8.40 0.36 -11.84
CA ARG A 36 8.35 -1.10 -11.83
C ARG A 36 9.39 -1.68 -10.88
N THR A 37 10.60 -1.13 -10.89
CA THR A 37 11.67 -1.53 -9.97
C THR A 37 11.29 -1.27 -8.52
N MET A 38 10.70 -0.10 -8.25
CA MET A 38 10.26 0.24 -6.89
C MET A 38 9.23 -0.75 -6.36
N ILE A 39 8.30 -1.19 -7.21
CA ILE A 39 7.31 -2.19 -6.82
C ILE A 39 7.99 -3.53 -6.53
N ARG A 40 8.92 -3.94 -7.40
CA ARG A 40 9.66 -5.18 -7.21
C ARG A 40 10.46 -5.17 -5.91
N ASP A 41 11.02 -4.02 -5.54
CA ASP A 41 11.87 -3.89 -4.36
C ASP A 41 11.09 -3.49 -3.11
N HIS A 42 9.76 -3.53 -3.16
CA HIS A 42 8.86 -3.25 -2.03
C HIS A 42 8.94 -1.81 -1.52
N GLU A 43 9.31 -0.87 -2.38
CA GLU A 43 9.22 0.55 -2.07
C GLU A 43 7.83 1.09 -2.36
N LEU A 44 7.09 0.39 -3.23
CA LEU A 44 5.67 0.61 -3.53
C LEU A 44 5.00 -0.75 -3.62
N ALA A 45 3.68 -0.76 -3.68
CA ALA A 45 2.91 -1.97 -3.92
C ALA A 45 1.86 -1.69 -4.99
N ALA A 46 1.55 -2.71 -5.78
CA ALA A 46 0.57 -2.61 -6.84
C ALA A 46 -0.33 -3.84 -6.85
N ALA A 47 -1.56 -3.66 -7.26
CA ALA A 47 -2.51 -4.76 -7.37
C ALA A 47 -3.54 -4.48 -8.45
N VAL A 48 -4.17 -5.54 -8.93
CA VAL A 48 -5.30 -5.45 -9.85
C VAL A 48 -6.55 -5.17 -9.01
N SER A 49 -7.17 -4.01 -9.24
CA SER A 49 -8.36 -3.61 -8.48
C SER A 49 -9.63 -4.24 -9.03
N GLU A 50 -9.68 -4.47 -10.35
CA GLU A 50 -10.85 -5.04 -11.02
C GLU A 50 -10.39 -5.99 -12.12
N PRO A 51 -11.18 -7.05 -12.42
CA PRO A 51 -10.86 -7.94 -13.53
C PRO A 51 -10.73 -7.17 -14.84
N GLY A 52 -9.72 -7.49 -15.63
CA GLY A 52 -9.52 -6.87 -16.93
C GLY A 52 -8.67 -5.60 -16.90
N THR A 53 -8.34 -5.07 -15.74
CA THR A 53 -7.39 -3.95 -15.62
C THR A 53 -6.00 -4.48 -15.30
N GLY A 54 -4.97 -3.71 -15.66
CA GLY A 54 -3.62 -4.03 -15.23
C GLY A 54 -3.40 -3.65 -13.77
N PRO A 55 -2.26 -4.03 -13.19
CA PRO A 55 -1.93 -3.63 -11.81
C PRO A 55 -1.73 -2.11 -11.73
N ARG A 56 -2.17 -1.55 -10.60
CA ARG A 56 -2.09 -0.11 -10.34
C ARG A 56 -1.65 0.12 -8.91
N VAL A 57 -1.22 1.35 -8.63
CA VAL A 57 -0.72 1.77 -7.32
C VAL A 57 -1.78 2.65 -6.66
N PRO A 58 -2.10 2.44 -5.36
CA PRO A 58 -2.98 3.36 -4.66
C PRO A 58 -2.42 4.78 -4.65
N ALA A 59 -3.25 5.76 -4.97
CA ALA A 59 -2.82 7.16 -5.03
C ALA A 59 -2.33 7.66 -3.67
N ASP A 60 -2.89 7.15 -2.58
CA ASP A 60 -2.52 7.57 -1.23
C ASP A 60 -1.10 7.14 -0.83
N PHE A 61 -0.42 6.31 -1.62
CA PHE A 61 0.97 5.95 -1.37
C PHE A 61 1.95 7.06 -1.77
N ILE A 62 1.45 8.10 -2.44
CA ILE A 62 2.28 9.23 -2.89
C ILE A 62 1.76 10.50 -2.24
N GLN A 63 2.66 11.30 -1.69
CA GLN A 63 2.35 12.55 -1.01
C GLN A 63 3.45 13.56 -1.31
N ASP A 64 3.07 14.76 -1.77
CA ASP A 64 4.00 15.85 -2.05
C ASP A 64 5.12 15.43 -3.03
N GLY A 65 4.75 14.65 -4.05
CA GLY A 65 5.70 14.21 -5.08
C GLY A 65 6.66 13.11 -4.65
N GLN A 66 6.40 12.47 -3.51
CA GLN A 66 7.27 11.42 -2.97
C GLN A 66 6.45 10.25 -2.46
N VAL A 67 7.09 9.09 -2.36
CA VAL A 67 6.50 7.95 -1.65
C VAL A 67 6.33 8.35 -0.18
N VAL A 68 5.18 8.03 0.39
CA VAL A 68 4.86 8.35 1.78
C VAL A 68 5.95 7.84 2.71
N LYS A 69 6.44 8.71 3.59
CA LYS A 69 7.51 8.36 4.54
C LYS A 69 7.10 7.15 5.39
N GLY A 70 8.01 6.20 5.49
CA GLY A 70 7.79 4.98 6.26
C GLY A 70 7.14 3.86 5.49
N LEU A 71 6.55 4.14 4.32
CA LEU A 71 5.88 3.11 3.53
C LEU A 71 6.83 2.00 3.06
N PRO A 72 8.02 2.30 2.48
CA PRO A 72 8.90 1.22 2.03
C PRO A 72 9.29 0.27 3.15
N GLY A 73 9.66 0.79 4.32
CA GLY A 73 10.02 -0.04 5.46
C GLY A 73 8.86 -0.90 5.94
N LEU A 74 7.65 -0.33 5.93
CA LEU A 74 6.45 -1.06 6.33
C LEU A 74 6.11 -2.15 5.33
N LEU A 75 6.20 -1.87 4.03
CA LEU A 75 5.95 -2.89 3.01
C LEU A 75 6.93 -4.05 3.13
N THR A 76 8.20 -3.75 3.37
CA THR A 76 9.21 -4.80 3.59
C THR A 76 8.83 -5.66 4.79
N LEU A 77 8.41 -5.03 5.89
CA LEU A 77 8.00 -5.76 7.09
C LEU A 77 6.79 -6.67 6.82
N LEU A 78 5.79 -6.15 6.10
CA LEU A 78 4.60 -6.94 5.77
C LEU A 78 4.95 -8.11 4.84
N HIS A 79 5.85 -7.91 3.88
CA HIS A 79 6.32 -9.00 3.03
C HIS A 79 7.10 -10.04 3.83
N ASP A 80 7.85 -9.63 4.85
CA ASP A 80 8.52 -10.56 5.75
C ASP A 80 7.52 -11.39 6.55
N HIS A 81 6.31 -10.85 6.77
CA HIS A 81 5.18 -11.58 7.37
C HIS A 81 4.41 -12.39 6.32
N ARG A 82 4.97 -12.54 5.11
CA ARG A 82 4.42 -13.35 4.01
C ARG A 82 3.18 -12.77 3.37
N PHE A 83 2.95 -11.47 3.49
CA PHE A 83 1.90 -10.79 2.74
C PHE A 83 2.40 -10.52 1.33
N ASP A 84 1.55 -10.71 0.33
CA ASP A 84 1.82 -10.22 -1.02
C ASP A 84 1.36 -8.75 -1.14
N ASP A 85 1.58 -8.13 -2.31
CA ASP A 85 1.21 -6.73 -2.52
C ASP A 85 -0.28 -6.49 -2.29
N ARG A 86 -1.13 -7.40 -2.75
CA ARG A 86 -2.57 -7.26 -2.57
C ARG A 86 -2.96 -7.24 -1.10
N GLU A 87 -2.38 -8.15 -0.32
CA GLU A 87 -2.64 -8.22 1.12
C GLU A 87 -2.09 -7.00 1.85
N CYS A 88 -0.91 -6.52 1.45
CA CYS A 88 -0.34 -5.29 2.02
C CYS A 88 -1.28 -4.11 1.81
N ILE A 89 -1.80 -3.96 0.59
CA ILE A 89 -2.73 -2.87 0.27
C ILE A 89 -4.01 -3.02 1.10
N ALA A 90 -4.56 -4.23 1.16
CA ALA A 90 -5.78 -4.46 1.96
C ALA A 90 -5.57 -4.10 3.43
N TRP A 91 -4.42 -4.48 4.00
CA TRP A 91 -4.11 -4.17 5.41
C TRP A 91 -4.00 -2.67 5.64
N LEU A 92 -3.30 -1.98 4.73
CA LEU A 92 -3.08 -0.54 4.86
C LEU A 92 -4.37 0.29 4.75
N PHE A 93 -5.35 -0.22 4.02
CA PHE A 93 -6.59 0.51 3.77
C PHE A 93 -7.77 0.00 4.61
N THR A 94 -7.52 -0.91 5.55
CA THR A 94 -8.59 -1.43 6.42
C THR A 94 -8.55 -0.72 7.79
N ASP A 95 -9.69 -0.19 8.19
CA ASP A 95 -9.83 0.57 9.44
C ASP A 95 -10.35 -0.38 10.53
N ASP A 96 -9.46 -1.14 11.15
CA ASP A 96 -9.84 -2.11 12.18
C ASP A 96 -9.51 -1.62 13.60
N ASP A 97 -8.24 -1.36 13.89
CA ASP A 97 -7.78 -1.18 15.26
C ASP A 97 -7.16 0.18 15.57
N LEU A 98 -6.67 0.86 14.54
CA LEU A 98 -6.06 2.18 14.72
C LEU A 98 -7.10 3.26 14.46
N PRO A 99 -6.95 4.43 15.06
CA PRO A 99 -7.77 5.58 14.67
C PRO A 99 -7.49 5.91 13.20
N GLY A 100 -8.45 5.62 12.33
CA GLY A 100 -8.26 5.71 10.89
C GLY A 100 -7.54 4.50 10.34
N ARG A 101 -7.30 4.52 9.04
CA ARG A 101 -6.61 3.43 8.35
C ARG A 101 -5.10 3.56 8.58
N PRO A 102 -4.35 2.44 8.55
CA PRO A 102 -2.88 2.52 8.67
C PRO A 102 -2.25 3.49 7.67
N ILE A 103 -2.75 3.55 6.42
CA ILE A 103 -2.21 4.48 5.44
C ILE A 103 -2.40 5.94 5.88
N ASP A 104 -3.52 6.27 6.52
CA ASP A 104 -3.76 7.63 7.02
C ASP A 104 -2.76 7.98 8.11
N ALA A 105 -2.46 7.04 8.99
CA ALA A 105 -1.48 7.25 10.05
C ALA A 105 -0.09 7.52 9.48
N LEU A 106 0.30 6.79 8.42
CA LEU A 106 1.57 7.06 7.74
C LEU A 106 1.60 8.47 7.15
N ARG A 107 0.53 8.87 6.50
CA ARG A 107 0.45 10.20 5.86
C ARG A 107 0.43 11.34 6.88
N GLU A 108 0.01 11.05 8.11
CA GLU A 108 0.00 11.99 9.23
C GLU A 108 1.28 11.92 10.05
N ASN A 109 2.30 11.24 9.55
CA ASN A 109 3.60 11.09 10.20
C ASN A 109 3.54 10.32 11.53
N ARG A 110 2.62 9.35 11.62
CA ARG A 110 2.50 8.42 12.76
C ARG A 110 3.00 7.03 12.39
N GLY A 111 4.09 6.98 11.64
CA GLY A 111 4.61 5.72 11.09
C GLY A 111 5.09 4.73 12.14
N SER A 112 5.62 5.21 13.28
CA SER A 112 6.08 4.29 14.34
C SER A 112 4.92 3.52 14.96
N GLU A 113 3.75 4.13 15.05
CA GLU A 113 2.54 3.49 15.54
C GLU A 113 2.11 2.36 14.59
N VAL A 114 2.13 2.63 13.30
CA VAL A 114 1.79 1.63 12.28
C VAL A 114 2.80 0.49 12.28
N LYS A 115 4.08 0.82 12.40
CA LYS A 115 5.15 -0.18 12.41
C LYS A 115 5.00 -1.14 13.59
N ARG A 116 4.70 -0.61 14.78
CA ARG A 116 4.47 -1.44 15.96
C ARG A 116 3.29 -2.38 15.74
N ARG A 117 2.24 -1.89 15.11
CA ARG A 117 1.06 -2.69 14.79
C ARG A 117 1.40 -3.84 13.85
N ALA A 118 2.19 -3.54 12.81
CA ALA A 118 2.59 -4.55 11.85
C ALA A 118 3.51 -5.61 12.46
N GLN A 119 4.36 -5.22 13.42
CA GLN A 119 5.32 -6.14 14.02
C GLN A 119 4.68 -7.28 14.82
N VAL A 120 3.43 -7.09 15.27
CA VAL A 120 2.74 -8.11 16.07
C VAL A 120 1.75 -8.94 15.25
N LEU A 121 1.73 -8.78 13.93
CA LEU A 121 0.85 -9.57 13.07
C LEU A 121 1.27 -11.04 13.08
N GLU A 122 0.26 -11.91 13.08
CA GLU A 122 0.46 -13.35 12.96
C GLU A 122 0.00 -13.82 11.58
N TYR A 123 0.62 -14.90 11.08
CA TYR A 123 0.26 -15.47 9.81
C TYR A 123 0.20 -17.00 9.87
#